data_b6887c343a41c1654fb79dea0d147a7a
#
_entry.id   b6887c343a41c1654fb79dea0d147a7a
#
_cell.length_a   1.000
_cell.length_b   1.000
_cell.length_c   1.000
_cell.angle_alpha   90.00
_cell.angle_beta   90.00
_cell.angle_gamma   90.00
#
_symmetry.space_group_name_H-M   'P 1'
#
loop_
_entity.id
_entity.type
_entity.pdbx_description
1 polymer ?
#
loop_
_entity_poly.entity_id
_entity_poly.type
_entity_poly.pdbx_seq_one_letter_code
_entity_poly.pdbx_strand_id
1 'polypeptide(L)'
;EFFWYGCPHCYAFDPTISAWSKRKPEDVVFRRVHVPFFSRPHQQMFYALQAIGREDDDTRNVIFDAIQKQRKPMQQLDEMKEVLAAAKVDPKAFENAYNSFGVKTQIQRANKLATAYGIDGVPTLGINGRYTTSPSVAGSNERAIVVLDELIQRERGQQGADGAGK
;
A
#
# COMPACT_ATOMS: atom_id res chain seq x y z
N GLU A 1 3.83 3.55 -1.02
CA GLU A 1 3.53 3.32 0.38
C GLU A 1 3.69 1.85 0.75
N PHE A 2 4.49 1.57 1.76
CA PHE A 2 4.58 0.26 2.42
C PHE A 2 3.65 0.25 3.61
N PHE A 3 2.74 -0.71 3.67
CA PHE A 3 1.69 -0.76 4.68
C PHE A 3 1.26 -2.19 5.03
N TRP A 4 0.45 -2.32 6.07
CA TRP A 4 -0.24 -3.54 6.48
C TRP A 4 -1.65 -3.20 6.97
N TYR A 5 -2.66 -3.95 6.53
CA TYR A 5 -4.06 -3.72 6.94
C TYR A 5 -4.27 -3.81 8.47
N GLY A 6 -3.48 -4.62 9.16
CA GLY A 6 -3.58 -4.76 10.61
C GLY A 6 -2.90 -3.64 11.40
N CYS A 7 -2.20 -2.73 10.74
CA CYS A 7 -1.50 -1.63 11.41
C CYS A 7 -2.43 -0.45 11.70
N PRO A 8 -2.64 -0.06 12.99
CA PRO A 8 -3.46 1.09 13.34
C PRO A 8 -2.95 2.42 12.78
N HIS A 9 -1.62 2.58 12.68
CA HIS A 9 -1.00 3.77 12.10
C HIS A 9 -1.22 3.85 10.58
N CYS A 10 -1.22 2.73 9.88
CA CYS A 10 -1.57 2.67 8.45
C CYS A 10 -3.05 3.05 8.24
N TYR A 11 -3.94 2.54 9.09
CA TYR A 11 -5.35 2.91 9.07
C TYR A 11 -5.55 4.42 9.30
N ALA A 12 -4.87 5.00 10.28
CA ALA A 12 -4.93 6.44 10.55
C ALA A 12 -4.34 7.30 9.43
N PHE A 13 -3.36 6.78 8.70
CA PHE A 13 -2.69 7.49 7.60
C PHE A 13 -3.44 7.36 6.26
N ASP A 14 -4.22 6.31 6.07
CA ASP A 14 -4.86 6.01 4.78
C ASP A 14 -5.70 7.16 4.21
N PRO A 15 -6.54 7.90 4.98
CA PRO A 15 -7.27 9.03 4.44
C PRO A 15 -6.35 10.13 3.88
N THR A 16 -5.25 10.40 4.55
CA THR A 16 -4.28 11.44 4.18
C THR A 16 -3.54 11.08 2.90
N ILE A 17 -2.98 9.88 2.81
CA ILE A 17 -2.24 9.44 1.62
C ILE A 17 -3.17 9.16 0.43
N SER A 18 -4.40 8.72 0.66
CA SER A 18 -5.41 8.56 -0.39
C SER A 18 -5.83 9.90 -1.00
N ALA A 19 -6.05 10.91 -0.16
CA ALA A 19 -6.32 12.27 -0.64
C ALA A 19 -5.16 12.84 -1.46
N TRP A 20 -3.92 12.63 -1.00
CA TRP A 20 -2.74 13.04 -1.74
C TRP A 20 -2.63 12.32 -3.09
N SER A 21 -2.87 11.01 -3.12
CA SER A 21 -2.75 10.21 -4.35
C SER A 21 -3.69 10.67 -5.48
N LYS A 22 -4.83 11.27 -5.13
CA LYS A 22 -5.81 11.82 -6.09
C LYS A 22 -5.38 13.17 -6.69
N ARG A 23 -4.54 13.92 -5.97
CA ARG A 23 -4.05 15.25 -6.38
C ARG A 23 -2.57 15.30 -6.71
N LYS A 24 -1.88 14.17 -6.65
CA LYS A 24 -0.46 14.07 -6.98
C LYS A 24 -0.16 14.57 -8.39
N PRO A 25 1.05 15.07 -8.68
CA PRO A 25 1.45 15.42 -10.04
C PRO A 25 1.30 14.26 -11.02
N GLU A 26 1.02 14.58 -12.28
CA GLU A 26 0.77 13.58 -13.34
C GLU A 26 1.99 12.69 -13.63
N ASP A 27 3.19 13.23 -13.48
CA ASP A 27 4.45 12.51 -13.66
C ASP A 27 4.81 11.57 -12.48
N VAL A 28 3.99 11.56 -11.43
CA VAL A 28 4.20 10.70 -10.26
C VAL A 28 3.29 9.48 -10.31
N VAL A 29 3.89 8.30 -10.24
CA VAL A 29 3.16 7.03 -10.07
C VAL A 29 3.14 6.67 -8.59
N PHE A 30 1.94 6.57 -8.01
CA PHE A 30 1.75 6.11 -6.64
C PHE A 30 1.36 4.63 -6.61
N ARG A 31 1.99 3.87 -5.73
CA ARG A 31 1.70 2.45 -5.51
C ARG A 31 1.66 2.12 -4.03
N ARG A 32 0.74 1.26 -3.64
CA ARG A 32 0.76 0.60 -2.33
C ARG A 32 1.45 -0.74 -2.42
N VAL A 33 2.21 -1.06 -1.39
CA VAL A 33 2.95 -2.32 -1.25
C VAL A 33 2.62 -2.89 0.12
N HIS A 34 1.88 -3.99 0.15
CA HIS A 34 1.59 -4.66 1.41
C HIS A 34 2.80 -5.47 1.86
N VAL A 35 3.28 -5.23 3.08
CA VAL A 35 4.45 -5.90 3.63
C VAL A 35 4.14 -7.29 4.20
N PRO A 36 5.13 -8.21 4.24
CA PRO A 36 4.90 -9.60 4.67
C PRO A 36 4.95 -9.84 6.18
N PHE A 37 5.35 -8.84 6.99
CA PHE A 37 5.87 -9.08 8.35
C PHE A 37 4.87 -9.66 9.34
N PHE A 38 3.58 -9.36 9.19
CA PHE A 38 2.59 -9.65 10.23
C PHE A 38 1.48 -10.58 9.79
N SER A 39 1.15 -10.64 8.51
CA SER A 39 0.09 -11.50 7.99
C SER A 39 0.26 -11.77 6.50
N ARG A 40 0.61 -13.00 6.17
CA ARG A 40 0.62 -13.47 4.77
C ARG A 40 -0.78 -13.47 4.15
N PRO A 41 -1.86 -13.91 4.84
CA PRO A 41 -3.20 -13.84 4.28
C PRO A 41 -3.63 -12.42 3.92
N HIS A 42 -3.32 -11.40 4.73
CA HIS A 42 -3.61 -10.00 4.40
C HIS A 42 -2.86 -9.54 3.14
N GLN A 43 -1.59 -9.90 3.03
CA GLN A 43 -0.79 -9.59 1.84
C GLN A 43 -1.36 -10.27 0.59
N GLN A 44 -1.74 -11.53 0.69
CA GLN A 44 -2.34 -12.27 -0.40
C GLN A 44 -3.69 -11.69 -0.81
N MET A 45 -4.53 -11.28 0.15
CA MET A 45 -5.79 -10.57 -0.08
C MET A 45 -5.56 -9.26 -0.85
N PHE A 46 -4.59 -8.46 -0.45
CA PHE A 46 -4.24 -7.21 -1.14
C PHE A 46 -3.90 -7.44 -2.61
N TYR A 47 -3.01 -8.39 -2.91
CA TYR A 47 -2.60 -8.67 -4.29
C TYR A 47 -3.68 -9.37 -5.10
N ALA A 48 -4.57 -10.13 -4.48
CA ALA A 48 -5.76 -10.67 -5.13
C ALA A 48 -6.71 -9.57 -5.57
N LEU A 49 -6.98 -8.60 -4.70
CA LEU A 49 -7.81 -7.42 -5.02
C LEU A 49 -7.18 -6.55 -6.11
N GLN A 50 -5.87 -6.34 -6.05
CA GLN A 50 -5.15 -5.62 -7.10
C GLN A 50 -5.27 -6.34 -8.46
N ALA A 51 -5.15 -7.67 -8.48
CA ALA A 51 -5.23 -8.47 -9.70
C ALA A 51 -6.60 -8.39 -10.39
N ILE A 52 -7.68 -8.20 -9.64
CA ILE A 52 -9.05 -8.06 -10.17
C ILE A 52 -9.53 -6.60 -10.27
N GLY A 53 -8.61 -5.62 -10.08
CA GLY A 53 -8.91 -4.20 -10.18
C GLY A 53 -9.79 -3.66 -9.06
N ARG A 54 -9.77 -4.28 -7.88
CA ARG A 54 -10.59 -3.91 -6.72
C ARG A 54 -9.75 -3.44 -5.51
N GLU A 55 -8.50 -3.07 -5.75
CA GLU A 55 -7.71 -2.31 -4.78
C GLU A 55 -8.08 -0.82 -4.92
N ASP A 56 -9.25 -0.46 -4.41
CA ASP A 56 -9.85 0.87 -4.43
C ASP A 56 -10.16 1.35 -2.99
N ASP A 57 -10.49 2.64 -2.85
CA ASP A 57 -10.74 3.24 -1.54
C ASP A 57 -11.89 2.57 -0.80
N ASP A 58 -12.98 2.22 -1.50
CA ASP A 58 -14.16 1.61 -0.88
C ASP A 58 -13.82 0.22 -0.31
N THR A 59 -13.13 -0.58 -1.09
CA THR A 59 -12.69 -1.92 -0.68
C THR A 59 -11.70 -1.84 0.47
N ARG A 60 -10.74 -0.91 0.40
CA ARG A 60 -9.73 -0.72 1.45
C ARG A 60 -10.36 -0.26 2.75
N ASN A 61 -11.32 0.67 2.71
CA ASN A 61 -12.06 1.13 3.89
C ASN A 61 -12.84 -0.02 4.56
N VAL A 62 -13.51 -0.87 3.78
CA VAL A 62 -14.23 -2.04 4.30
C VAL A 62 -13.27 -2.99 5.03
N ILE A 63 -12.09 -3.26 4.47
CA ILE A 63 -11.08 -4.13 5.09
C ILE A 63 -10.53 -3.51 6.37
N PHE A 64 -10.12 -2.24 6.33
CA PHE A 64 -9.61 -1.55 7.52
C PHE A 64 -10.65 -1.50 8.64
N ASP A 65 -11.90 -1.19 8.33
CA ASP A 65 -12.97 -1.16 9.33
C ASP A 65 -13.24 -2.55 9.92
N ALA A 66 -13.23 -3.60 9.11
CA ALA A 66 -13.40 -4.96 9.60
C ALA A 66 -12.28 -5.34 10.59
N ILE A 67 -11.04 -5.04 10.28
CA ILE A 67 -9.89 -5.38 11.14
C ILE A 67 -9.81 -4.45 12.35
N GLN A 68 -9.85 -3.14 12.14
CA GLN A 68 -9.54 -2.14 13.17
C GLN A 68 -10.70 -1.87 14.13
N LYS A 69 -11.94 -1.84 13.60
CA LYS A 69 -13.14 -1.55 14.41
C LYS A 69 -13.86 -2.81 14.85
N GLN A 70 -14.07 -3.77 13.94
CA GLN A 70 -14.84 -4.99 14.22
C GLN A 70 -13.98 -6.13 14.78
N ARG A 71 -12.65 -5.95 14.83
CA ARG A 71 -11.69 -6.93 15.33
C ARG A 71 -11.73 -8.29 14.61
N LYS A 72 -12.14 -8.28 13.35
CA LYS A 72 -12.12 -9.48 12.52
C LYS A 72 -10.65 -9.78 12.13
N PRO A 73 -10.17 -11.03 12.34
CA PRO A 73 -8.78 -11.37 12.07
C PRO A 73 -8.43 -11.40 10.57
N MET A 74 -9.43 -11.63 9.71
CA MET A 74 -9.25 -11.67 8.25
C MET A 74 -8.13 -12.62 7.81
N GLN A 75 -8.06 -13.80 8.43
CA GLN A 75 -7.04 -14.82 8.15
C GLN A 75 -7.55 -15.93 7.25
N GLN A 76 -8.87 -16.07 7.12
CA GLN A 76 -9.50 -17.13 6.36
C GLN A 76 -10.22 -16.59 5.14
N LEU A 77 -10.13 -17.32 4.02
CA LEU A 77 -10.70 -16.92 2.74
C LEU A 77 -12.22 -16.66 2.81
N ASP A 78 -12.97 -17.49 3.55
CA ASP A 78 -14.41 -17.32 3.68
C ASP A 78 -14.78 -16.06 4.46
N GLU A 79 -14.07 -15.73 5.52
CA GLU A 79 -14.23 -14.46 6.24
C GLU A 79 -13.91 -13.25 5.34
N MET A 80 -12.85 -13.34 4.53
CA MET A 80 -12.53 -12.29 3.57
C MET A 80 -13.65 -12.09 2.56
N LYS A 81 -14.19 -13.17 1.98
CA LYS A 81 -15.31 -13.10 1.03
C LYS A 81 -16.55 -12.47 1.65
N GLU A 82 -16.88 -12.85 2.89
CA GLU A 82 -18.00 -12.28 3.63
C GLU A 82 -17.84 -10.77 3.83
N VAL A 83 -16.68 -10.32 4.28
CA VAL A 83 -16.39 -8.89 4.51
C VAL A 83 -16.37 -8.12 3.18
N LEU A 84 -15.73 -8.66 2.16
CA LEU A 84 -15.59 -8.02 0.85
C LEU A 84 -16.92 -7.89 0.09
N ALA A 85 -17.96 -8.66 0.47
CA ALA A 85 -19.31 -8.50 -0.07
C ALA A 85 -19.88 -7.09 0.18
N ALA A 86 -19.52 -6.44 1.29
CA ALA A 86 -19.93 -5.07 1.58
C ALA A 86 -19.38 -4.05 0.56
N ALA A 87 -18.23 -4.33 -0.04
CA ALA A 87 -17.65 -3.55 -1.14
C ALA A 87 -18.07 -4.08 -2.53
N LYS A 88 -19.01 -5.02 -2.61
CA LYS A 88 -19.48 -5.63 -3.86
C LYS A 88 -18.37 -6.29 -4.68
N VAL A 89 -17.39 -6.87 -4.03
CA VAL A 89 -16.35 -7.69 -4.67
C VAL A 89 -16.93 -9.04 -5.05
N ASP A 90 -16.75 -9.45 -6.30
CA ASP A 90 -17.16 -10.78 -6.76
C ASP A 90 -16.37 -11.87 -6.02
N PRO A 91 -17.03 -12.75 -5.25
CA PRO A 91 -16.34 -13.71 -4.40
C PRO A 91 -15.59 -14.79 -5.20
N LYS A 92 -16.09 -15.17 -6.39
CA LYS A 92 -15.43 -16.16 -7.24
C LYS A 92 -14.20 -15.59 -7.94
N ALA A 93 -14.30 -14.36 -8.45
CA ALA A 93 -13.17 -13.67 -9.04
C ALA A 93 -12.05 -13.45 -8.00
N PHE A 94 -12.41 -13.04 -6.79
CA PHE A 94 -11.48 -12.88 -5.69
C PHE A 94 -10.79 -14.19 -5.30
N GLU A 95 -11.55 -15.28 -5.10
CA GLU A 95 -11.01 -16.59 -4.75
C GLU A 95 -10.05 -17.13 -5.82
N ASN A 96 -10.41 -16.98 -7.10
CA ASN A 96 -9.55 -17.39 -8.22
C ASN A 96 -8.24 -16.60 -8.23
N ALA A 97 -8.30 -15.28 -8.02
CA ALA A 97 -7.11 -14.43 -7.92
C ALA A 97 -6.26 -14.79 -6.69
N TYR A 98 -6.90 -14.95 -5.53
CA TYR A 98 -6.24 -15.30 -4.27
C TYR A 98 -5.37 -16.57 -4.39
N ASN A 99 -5.84 -17.56 -5.12
CA ASN A 99 -5.13 -18.82 -5.34
C ASN A 99 -4.22 -18.83 -6.57
N SER A 100 -4.12 -17.72 -7.31
CA SER A 100 -3.40 -17.66 -8.57
C SER A 100 -1.89 -17.64 -8.41
N PHE A 101 -1.18 -18.13 -9.41
CA PHE A 101 0.27 -18.03 -9.52
C PHE A 101 0.73 -16.56 -9.67
N GLY A 102 -0.07 -15.75 -10.37
CA GLY A 102 0.22 -14.32 -10.57
C GLY A 102 0.30 -13.56 -9.24
N VAL A 103 -0.61 -13.83 -8.31
CA VAL A 103 -0.59 -13.23 -6.95
C VAL A 103 0.64 -13.68 -6.18
N LYS A 104 1.02 -14.96 -6.23
CA LYS A 104 2.27 -15.44 -5.60
C LYS A 104 3.51 -14.71 -6.13
N THR A 105 3.56 -14.46 -7.43
CA THR A 105 4.64 -13.70 -8.06
C THR A 105 4.67 -12.24 -7.60
N GLN A 106 3.52 -11.58 -7.49
CA GLN A 106 3.44 -10.22 -6.97
C GLN A 106 3.89 -10.11 -5.51
N ILE A 107 3.51 -11.07 -4.68
CA ILE A 107 3.98 -11.18 -3.29
C ILE A 107 5.51 -11.25 -3.24
N GLN A 108 6.13 -12.10 -4.05
CA GLN A 108 7.59 -12.22 -4.08
C GLN A 108 8.26 -10.92 -4.51
N ARG A 109 7.71 -10.21 -5.49
CA ARG A 109 8.21 -8.89 -5.93
C ARG A 109 8.09 -7.85 -4.82
N ALA A 110 6.95 -7.81 -4.13
CA ALA A 110 6.72 -6.92 -3.01
C ALA A 110 7.71 -7.16 -1.86
N ASN A 111 7.96 -8.42 -1.53
CA ASN A 111 8.90 -8.80 -0.48
C ASN A 111 10.33 -8.37 -0.83
N LYS A 112 10.76 -8.57 -2.07
CA LYS A 112 12.06 -8.09 -2.55
C LYS A 112 12.17 -6.58 -2.49
N LEU A 113 11.10 -5.86 -2.86
CA LEU A 113 11.07 -4.40 -2.82
C LEU A 113 11.15 -3.88 -1.38
N ALA A 114 10.38 -4.46 -0.46
CA ALA A 114 10.44 -4.10 0.96
C ALA A 114 11.84 -4.33 1.55
N THR A 115 12.49 -5.44 1.19
CA THR A 115 13.87 -5.72 1.59
C THR A 115 14.86 -4.71 1.01
N ALA A 116 14.72 -4.38 -0.27
CA ALA A 116 15.61 -3.43 -0.96
C ALA A 116 15.53 -2.02 -0.37
N TYR A 117 14.33 -1.60 0.10
CA TYR A 117 14.16 -0.34 0.82
C TYR A 117 14.56 -0.41 2.31
N GLY A 118 14.86 -1.59 2.84
CA GLY A 118 15.15 -1.78 4.26
C GLY A 118 13.96 -1.46 5.15
N ILE A 119 12.73 -1.79 4.69
CA ILE A 119 11.51 -1.49 5.44
C ILE A 119 11.48 -2.30 6.74
N ASP A 120 11.47 -1.61 7.87
CA ASP A 120 11.42 -2.17 9.22
C ASP A 120 10.18 -1.74 10.01
N GLY A 121 9.38 -0.84 9.47
CA GLY A 121 8.14 -0.36 10.06
C GLY A 121 7.17 0.20 9.01
N VAL A 122 5.90 0.31 9.38
CA VAL A 122 4.83 0.81 8.54
C VAL A 122 3.93 1.80 9.29
N PRO A 123 3.34 2.79 8.61
CA PRO A 123 3.51 3.10 7.18
C PRO A 123 4.88 3.72 6.88
N THR A 124 5.46 3.39 5.74
CA THR A 124 6.68 4.02 5.22
C THR A 124 6.45 4.39 3.76
N LEU A 125 6.87 5.59 3.37
CA LEU A 125 6.86 6.05 1.99
C LEU A 125 8.25 5.88 1.39
N GLY A 126 8.34 5.22 0.25
CA GLY A 126 9.57 5.07 -0.53
C GLY A 126 9.49 5.89 -1.81
N ILE A 127 10.52 6.62 -2.14
CA ILE A 127 10.58 7.48 -3.31
C ILE A 127 11.74 7.04 -4.21
N ASN A 128 11.39 6.50 -5.37
CA ASN A 128 12.28 6.18 -6.48
C ASN A 128 13.52 5.33 -6.11
N GLY A 129 13.41 4.50 -5.07
CA GLY A 129 14.52 3.66 -4.59
C GLY A 129 15.61 4.41 -3.81
N ARG A 130 15.45 5.73 -3.57
CA ARG A 130 16.50 6.59 -2.98
C ARG A 130 16.17 7.12 -1.61
N TYR A 131 14.91 7.49 -1.38
CA TYR A 131 14.49 8.14 -0.14
C TYR A 131 13.38 7.37 0.53
N THR A 132 13.33 7.46 1.85
CA THR A 132 12.21 7.02 2.66
C THR A 132 11.81 8.10 3.64
N THR A 133 10.52 8.15 3.96
CA THR A 133 9.96 8.94 5.06
C THR A 133 8.75 8.21 5.64
N SER A 134 8.25 8.70 6.75
CA SER A 134 7.04 8.15 7.39
C SER A 134 6.39 9.22 8.26
N PRO A 135 5.13 9.06 8.66
CA PRO A 135 4.52 9.92 9.67
C PRO A 135 5.33 10.00 10.97
N SER A 136 5.92 8.88 11.40
CA SER A 136 6.76 8.83 12.58
C SER A 136 8.01 9.68 12.46
N VAL A 137 8.70 9.61 11.32
CA VAL A 137 9.93 10.39 11.07
C VAL A 137 9.61 11.86 10.82
N ALA A 138 8.55 12.15 10.08
CA ALA A 138 8.15 13.53 9.76
C ALA A 138 7.49 14.26 10.94
N GLY A 139 6.91 13.52 11.91
CA GLY A 139 6.26 14.04 13.11
C GLY A 139 4.73 14.06 13.08
N SER A 140 4.10 13.94 11.91
CA SER A 140 2.65 13.76 11.75
C SER A 140 2.29 13.21 10.36
N ASN A 141 1.03 12.83 10.17
CA ASN A 141 0.50 12.38 8.88
C ASN A 141 0.61 13.50 7.82
N GLU A 142 0.24 14.73 8.19
CA GLU A 142 0.27 15.89 7.30
C GLU A 142 1.71 16.27 6.93
N ARG A 143 2.62 16.25 7.90
CA ARG A 143 4.04 16.55 7.65
C ARG A 143 4.69 15.48 6.75
N ALA A 144 4.28 14.22 6.85
CA ALA A 144 4.76 13.18 5.95
C ALA A 144 4.45 13.50 4.48
N ILE A 145 3.30 14.11 4.20
CA ILE A 145 2.94 14.56 2.84
C ILE A 145 3.83 15.73 2.39
N VAL A 146 4.09 16.69 3.25
CA VAL A 146 5.00 17.81 2.93
C VAL A 146 6.40 17.29 2.59
N VAL A 147 6.93 16.39 3.42
CA VAL A 147 8.24 15.74 3.18
C VAL A 147 8.23 14.93 1.90
N LEU A 148 7.14 14.17 1.63
CA LEU A 148 6.98 13.43 0.38
C LEU A 148 7.07 14.35 -0.85
N ASP A 149 6.35 15.46 -0.85
CA ASP A 149 6.39 16.44 -1.95
C ASP A 149 7.79 17.04 -2.13
N GLU A 150 8.49 17.35 -1.05
CA GLU A 150 9.88 17.84 -1.09
C GLU A 150 10.85 16.80 -1.66
N LEU A 151 10.72 15.53 -1.26
CA LEU A 151 11.58 14.46 -1.76
C LEU A 151 11.33 14.18 -3.24
N ILE A 152 10.08 14.28 -3.72
CA ILE A 152 9.75 14.21 -5.14
C ILE A 152 10.43 15.36 -5.91
N GLN A 153 10.41 16.57 -5.39
CA GLN A 153 11.10 17.70 -6.03
C GLN A 153 12.61 17.50 -6.09
N ARG A 154 13.22 16.99 -5.03
CA ARG A 154 14.66 16.65 -5.02
C ARG A 154 14.99 15.62 -6.07
N GLU A 155 14.18 14.58 -6.21
CA GLU A 155 14.37 13.52 -7.22
C GLU A 155 14.33 14.09 -8.64
N ARG A 156 13.40 15.02 -8.93
CA ARG A 156 13.34 15.73 -10.22
C ARG A 156 14.59 16.55 -10.50
N GLY A 157 15.09 17.26 -9.51
CA GLY A 157 16.32 18.07 -9.63
C GLY A 157 17.55 17.23 -9.95
N GLN A 158 17.67 16.04 -9.36
CA GLN A 158 18.77 15.12 -9.62
C GLN A 158 18.70 14.50 -11.03
N GLN A 159 17.51 14.09 -11.47
CA GLN A 159 17.33 13.55 -12.84
C GLN A 159 17.67 14.60 -13.91
N GLY A 160 17.34 15.88 -13.66
CA GLY A 160 17.73 16.98 -14.55
C GLY A 160 19.25 17.19 -14.62
N ALA A 161 19.96 17.03 -13.51
CA ALA A 161 21.42 17.15 -13.45
C ALA A 161 22.14 15.98 -14.15
N ASP A 162 21.65 14.75 -13.95
CA ASP A 162 22.21 13.53 -14.58
C ASP A 162 21.93 13.49 -16.10
N GLY A 163 20.84 14.12 -16.57
CA GLY A 163 20.48 14.22 -18.00
C GLY A 163 21.24 15.32 -18.77
N ALA A 164 21.76 16.33 -18.08
CA ALA A 164 22.49 17.43 -18.70
C ALA A 164 24.01 17.17 -18.90
N GLY A 165 24.49 16.02 -18.41
CA GLY A 165 25.90 15.60 -18.47
C GLY A 165 26.24 14.59 -19.55
N LYS A 166 25.40 14.41 -20.59
CA LYS A 166 25.68 13.53 -21.75
C LYS A 166 25.81 14.30 -23.04
#